data_afe0cd8db662deaf10266018403537c0
#
_entry.id   afe0cd8db662deaf10266018403537c0
#
_cell.length_a   1.000
_cell.length_b   1.000
_cell.length_c   1.000
_cell.angle_alpha   90.00
_cell.angle_beta   90.00
_cell.angle_gamma   90.00
#
_symmetry.space_group_name_H-M   'P 1'
#
loop_
_entity.id
_entity.type
_entity.pdbx_description
1 polymer ?
#
loop_
_entity_poly.entity_id
_entity_poly.type
_entity_poly.pdbx_seq_one_letter_code
_entity_poly.pdbx_strand_id
1 'polypeptide(L)'
;HLRTLQGIKCLIDQEAEAIIAKDRESHQRDLFDSIEKGDYPRWLFQVQLMTEEQAETYPINPFDLTKVWPHGDFPLHDVGILELNRNPENYFAEVEQSAFNPMNVIDGIGFSPDKMLQGRLFSYGDAQRYRLGVNVEQIPVNKPRCPFHSYHRDGAMRVDGNYGATKGYEPNSYGEWADSPEKKEPPLKLRGEAYNYNEREYDEDYYTQPGNLFRLMPIEEKQLLFENTARAMGDAEQFIK
;
A
#
# COMPACT_ATOMS: atom_id res chain seq x y z
N HIS A 1 6.74 6.63 4.99
CA HIS A 1 8.02 6.17 4.45
C HIS A 1 8.60 5.05 5.31
N LEU A 2 9.18 4.05 4.66
CA LEU A 2 9.93 2.97 5.32
C LEU A 2 11.33 2.97 4.73
N ARG A 3 12.31 3.47 5.49
CA ARG A 3 13.69 3.54 5.07
C ARG A 3 14.46 2.35 5.64
N THR A 4 15.03 1.51 4.78
CA THR A 4 15.83 0.36 5.22
C THR A 4 17.06 0.79 6.02
N LEU A 5 17.36 0.06 7.09
CA LEU A 5 18.55 0.26 7.93
C LEU A 5 19.70 -0.70 7.56
N GLN A 6 19.43 -1.68 6.65
CA GLN A 6 20.44 -2.61 6.14
C GLN A 6 21.28 -2.01 4.99
N GLY A 7 20.91 -0.82 4.51
CA GLY A 7 21.46 -0.20 3.31
C GLY A 7 20.75 -0.66 2.04
N ILE A 8 21.09 0.00 0.94
CA ILE A 8 20.53 -0.31 -0.39
C ILE A 8 21.68 -0.85 -1.25
N LYS A 9 21.43 -1.99 -1.88
CA LYS A 9 22.34 -2.59 -2.86
C LYS A 9 21.56 -2.93 -4.12
N CYS A 10 22.02 -2.42 -5.25
CA CYS A 10 21.49 -2.77 -6.56
C CYS A 10 22.44 -3.76 -7.24
N LEU A 11 21.88 -4.72 -7.95
CA LEU A 11 22.60 -5.66 -8.79
C LEU A 11 22.57 -5.16 -10.24
N ILE A 12 23.61 -5.46 -11.01
CA ILE A 12 23.53 -5.35 -12.47
C ILE A 12 22.66 -6.49 -13.01
N ASP A 13 22.08 -6.29 -14.19
CA ASP A 13 21.11 -7.26 -14.77
C ASP A 13 21.68 -8.67 -14.90
N GLN A 14 22.96 -8.80 -15.30
CA GLN A 14 23.62 -10.10 -15.44
C GLN A 14 23.73 -10.86 -14.10
N GLU A 15 24.02 -10.15 -13.01
CA GLU A 15 24.05 -10.74 -11.67
C GLU A 15 22.64 -11.14 -11.21
N ALA A 16 21.65 -10.29 -11.49
CA ALA A 16 20.26 -10.57 -11.19
C ALA A 16 19.75 -11.81 -11.94
N GLU A 17 20.03 -11.92 -13.24
CA GLU A 17 19.68 -13.07 -14.05
C GLU A 17 20.36 -14.36 -13.55
N ALA A 18 21.63 -14.30 -13.17
CA ALA A 18 22.35 -15.44 -12.62
C ALA A 18 21.77 -15.92 -11.29
N ILE A 19 21.36 -14.99 -10.43
CA ILE A 19 20.68 -15.33 -9.15
C ILE A 19 19.32 -15.95 -9.43
N ILE A 20 18.53 -15.36 -10.32
CA ILE A 20 17.20 -15.88 -10.68
C ILE A 20 17.30 -17.27 -11.28
N ALA A 21 18.30 -17.52 -12.14
CA ALA A 21 18.53 -18.84 -12.73
C ALA A 21 18.88 -19.91 -11.69
N LYS A 22 19.55 -19.51 -10.61
CA LYS A 22 19.94 -20.41 -9.52
C LYS A 22 18.83 -20.58 -8.46
N ASP A 23 18.20 -19.51 -8.07
CA ASP A 23 17.16 -19.48 -7.04
C ASP A 23 16.23 -18.28 -7.26
N ARG A 24 15.06 -18.54 -7.82
CA ARG A 24 14.02 -17.53 -8.08
C ARG A 24 13.50 -16.88 -6.78
N GLU A 25 13.54 -17.65 -5.69
CA GLU A 25 13.03 -17.25 -4.37
C GLU A 25 14.15 -16.70 -3.46
N SER A 26 15.25 -16.24 -4.04
CA SER A 26 16.43 -15.76 -3.30
C SER A 26 16.11 -14.66 -2.29
N HIS A 27 15.20 -13.73 -2.62
CA HIS A 27 14.77 -12.67 -1.69
C HIS A 27 14.01 -13.22 -0.49
N GLN A 28 13.10 -14.17 -0.71
CA GLN A 28 12.35 -14.83 0.36
C GLN A 28 13.28 -15.63 1.27
N ARG A 29 14.24 -16.33 0.67
CA ARG A 29 15.26 -17.10 1.40
C ARG A 29 16.14 -16.19 2.24
N ASP A 30 16.65 -15.11 1.69
CA ASP A 30 17.47 -14.14 2.41
C ASP A 30 16.74 -13.59 3.64
N LEU A 31 15.49 -13.18 3.48
CA LEU A 31 14.68 -12.67 4.58
C LEU A 31 14.44 -13.74 5.65
N PHE A 32 14.06 -14.95 5.25
CA PHE A 32 13.84 -16.06 6.17
C PHE A 32 15.09 -16.42 6.95
N ASP A 33 16.21 -16.61 6.26
CA ASP A 33 17.49 -17.01 6.85
C ASP A 33 18.05 -15.92 7.78
N SER A 34 17.87 -14.64 7.45
CA SER A 34 18.30 -13.53 8.29
C SER A 34 17.55 -13.52 9.61
N ILE A 35 16.23 -13.75 9.59
CA ILE A 35 15.41 -13.85 10.80
C ILE A 35 15.82 -15.07 11.65
N GLU A 36 16.02 -16.24 11.03
CA GLU A 36 16.45 -17.46 11.74
C GLU A 36 17.81 -17.30 12.42
N LYS A 37 18.72 -16.56 11.82
CA LYS A 37 20.05 -16.25 12.39
C LYS A 37 20.01 -15.19 13.49
N GLY A 38 18.89 -14.51 13.69
CA GLY A 38 18.77 -13.39 14.63
C GLY A 38 19.27 -12.06 14.07
N ASP A 39 19.52 -12.00 12.75
CA ASP A 39 19.96 -10.80 12.02
C ASP A 39 18.73 -10.06 11.49
N TYR A 40 17.97 -9.51 12.43
CA TYR A 40 16.62 -9.00 12.18
C TYR A 40 16.60 -7.79 11.25
N PRO A 41 15.94 -7.87 10.07
CA PRO A 41 15.76 -6.74 9.17
C PRO A 41 14.92 -5.63 9.81
N ARG A 42 15.35 -4.37 9.60
CA ARG A 42 14.75 -3.18 10.21
C ARG A 42 14.52 -2.08 9.22
N TRP A 43 13.47 -1.29 9.47
CA TRP A 43 13.17 -0.08 8.71
C TRP A 43 12.80 1.05 9.66
N LEU A 44 13.36 2.23 9.38
CA LEU A 44 12.91 3.46 10.02
C LEU A 44 11.56 3.86 9.42
N PHE A 45 10.54 3.94 10.24
CA PHE A 45 9.21 4.40 9.84
C PHE A 45 9.12 5.92 10.06
N GLN A 46 8.79 6.63 9.00
CA GLN A 46 8.71 8.10 8.97
C GLN A 46 7.41 8.54 8.31
N VAL A 47 6.92 9.72 8.69
CA VAL A 47 5.74 10.37 8.11
C VAL A 47 6.06 11.79 7.66
N GLN A 48 5.32 12.28 6.67
CA GLN A 48 5.24 13.71 6.32
C GLN A 48 3.86 14.20 6.73
N LEU A 49 3.77 15.44 7.16
CA LEU A 49 2.53 16.07 7.62
C LEU A 49 2.23 17.28 6.75
N MET A 50 1.00 17.36 6.28
CA MET A 50 0.44 18.51 5.56
C MET A 50 -0.93 18.82 6.16
N THR A 51 -1.18 20.07 6.54
CA THR A 51 -2.51 20.46 7.03
C THR A 51 -3.50 20.57 5.87
N GLU A 52 -4.79 20.58 6.17
CA GLU A 52 -5.83 20.79 5.14
C GLU A 52 -5.68 22.14 4.46
N GLU A 53 -5.36 23.20 5.22
CA GLU A 53 -5.14 24.55 4.68
C GLU A 53 -3.93 24.60 3.74
N GLN A 54 -2.85 23.88 4.09
CA GLN A 54 -1.69 23.73 3.21
C GLN A 54 -2.06 22.98 1.94
N ALA A 55 -2.82 21.88 2.05
CA ALA A 55 -3.26 21.09 0.93
C ALA A 55 -4.12 21.89 -0.07
N GLU A 56 -4.98 22.79 0.42
CA GLU A 56 -5.83 23.65 -0.43
C GLU A 56 -5.04 24.63 -1.29
N THR A 57 -3.88 25.05 -0.84
CA THR A 57 -3.09 26.13 -1.47
C THR A 57 -1.77 25.65 -2.07
N TYR A 58 -1.38 24.40 -1.82
CA TYR A 58 -0.12 23.87 -2.32
C TYR A 58 -0.16 23.74 -3.86
N PRO A 59 0.92 24.10 -4.57
CA PRO A 59 0.93 24.11 -6.03
C PRO A 59 0.74 22.73 -6.68
N ILE A 60 1.12 21.66 -5.96
CA ILE A 60 0.97 20.28 -6.41
C ILE A 60 -0.19 19.67 -5.65
N ASN A 61 -1.12 19.01 -6.36
CA ASN A 61 -2.19 18.27 -5.70
C ASN A 61 -1.60 17.17 -4.78
N PRO A 62 -1.81 17.25 -3.47
CA PRO A 62 -1.22 16.30 -2.51
C PRO A 62 -1.71 14.86 -2.69
N PHE A 63 -2.82 14.64 -3.40
CA PHE A 63 -3.40 13.35 -3.68
C PHE A 63 -3.02 12.79 -5.06
N ASP A 64 -2.22 13.50 -5.85
CA ASP A 64 -1.70 12.99 -7.11
C ASP A 64 -0.58 11.97 -6.86
N LEU A 65 -0.87 10.69 -7.11
CA LEU A 65 0.07 9.59 -6.93
C LEU A 65 1.29 9.63 -7.85
N THR A 66 1.29 10.49 -8.87
CA THR A 66 2.46 10.68 -9.75
C THR A 66 3.48 11.66 -9.19
N LYS A 67 3.17 12.30 -8.06
CA LYS A 67 4.00 13.32 -7.42
C LYS A 67 4.47 12.85 -6.04
N VAL A 68 5.58 13.41 -5.61
CA VAL A 68 6.06 13.29 -4.22
C VAL A 68 6.03 14.64 -3.54
N TRP A 69 5.82 14.64 -2.24
CA TRP A 69 5.95 15.85 -1.43
C TRP A 69 7.44 16.12 -1.19
N PRO A 70 7.97 17.28 -1.61
CA PRO A 70 9.38 17.61 -1.38
C PRO A 70 9.72 17.63 0.11
N HIS A 71 10.83 16.99 0.49
CA HIS A 71 11.27 16.95 1.89
C HIS A 71 11.66 18.33 2.44
N GLY A 72 11.98 19.28 1.54
CA GLY A 72 12.24 20.68 1.92
C GLY A 72 11.00 21.40 2.42
N ASP A 73 9.84 21.09 1.85
CA ASP A 73 8.56 21.72 2.20
C ASP A 73 7.85 20.92 3.30
N PHE A 74 7.94 19.60 3.25
CA PHE A 74 7.34 18.66 4.19
C PHE A 74 8.40 17.69 4.71
N PRO A 75 9.12 18.03 5.80
CA PRO A 75 10.18 17.20 6.33
C PRO A 75 9.66 15.86 6.85
N LEU A 76 10.54 14.86 6.81
CA LEU A 76 10.26 13.54 7.39
C LEU A 76 10.36 13.58 8.91
N HIS A 77 9.36 13.04 9.60
CA HIS A 77 9.32 12.88 11.04
C HIS A 77 9.45 11.41 11.40
N ASP A 78 10.38 11.07 12.28
CA ASP A 78 10.60 9.73 12.75
C ASP A 78 9.46 9.30 13.69
N VAL A 79 8.87 8.14 13.42
CA VAL A 79 7.78 7.56 14.23
C VAL A 79 8.29 6.37 15.03
N GLY A 80 9.10 5.50 14.42
CA GLY A 80 9.61 4.30 15.07
C GLY A 80 10.37 3.39 14.12
N ILE A 81 10.66 2.19 14.60
CA ILE A 81 11.36 1.15 13.83
C ILE A 81 10.42 -0.05 13.64
N LEU A 82 10.28 -0.46 12.39
CA LEU A 82 9.70 -1.76 12.03
C LEU A 82 10.81 -2.80 12.02
N GLU A 83 10.66 -3.85 12.79
CA GLU A 83 11.59 -4.98 12.85
C GLU A 83 10.86 -6.28 12.53
N LEU A 84 11.44 -7.12 11.68
CA LEU A 84 10.96 -8.47 11.40
C LEU A 84 11.82 -9.47 12.18
N ASN A 85 11.27 -10.04 13.24
CA ASN A 85 12.04 -10.83 14.22
C ASN A 85 11.47 -12.24 14.45
N ARG A 86 10.50 -12.68 13.66
CA ARG A 86 9.93 -14.02 13.76
C ARG A 86 9.42 -14.51 12.40
N ASN A 87 9.84 -15.68 12.02
CA ASN A 87 9.24 -16.40 10.89
C ASN A 87 7.90 -17.05 11.29
N PRO A 88 6.97 -17.27 10.33
CA PRO A 88 5.75 -18.03 10.60
C PRO A 88 6.07 -19.50 10.86
N GLU A 89 5.30 -20.13 11.75
CA GLU A 89 5.37 -21.57 11.98
C GLU A 89 4.64 -22.35 10.88
N ASN A 90 3.52 -21.79 10.38
CA ASN A 90 2.75 -22.34 9.30
C ASN A 90 2.52 -21.24 8.24
N TYR A 91 3.30 -21.29 7.18
CA TYR A 91 3.25 -20.30 6.09
C TYR A 91 1.85 -20.16 5.48
N PHE A 92 1.15 -21.29 5.24
CA PHE A 92 -0.19 -21.24 4.65
C PHE A 92 -1.18 -20.52 5.58
N ALA A 93 -1.23 -20.91 6.84
CA ALA A 93 -2.18 -20.37 7.81
C ALA A 93 -1.90 -18.90 8.16
N GLU A 94 -0.62 -18.53 8.29
CA GLU A 94 -0.20 -17.24 8.84
C GLU A 94 0.16 -16.20 7.77
N VAL A 95 0.49 -16.64 6.55
CA VAL A 95 0.92 -15.75 5.45
C VAL A 95 0.01 -15.86 4.24
N GLU A 96 -0.14 -17.07 3.67
CA GLU A 96 -0.91 -17.27 2.44
C GLU A 96 -2.37 -16.83 2.57
N GLN A 97 -3.00 -17.09 3.72
CA GLN A 97 -4.37 -16.70 4.03
C GLN A 97 -4.51 -15.25 4.54
N SER A 98 -3.42 -14.51 4.68
CA SER A 98 -3.50 -13.08 5.02
C SER A 98 -4.26 -12.31 3.94
N ALA A 99 -5.19 -11.48 4.38
CA ALA A 99 -6.10 -10.74 3.51
C ALA A 99 -6.04 -9.24 3.85
N PHE A 100 -5.13 -8.52 3.22
CA PHE A 100 -5.05 -7.08 3.35
C PHE A 100 -6.16 -6.42 2.55
N ASN A 101 -6.79 -5.41 3.15
CA ASN A 101 -7.80 -4.58 2.51
C ASN A 101 -7.56 -3.12 2.91
N PRO A 102 -7.34 -2.20 1.95
CA PRO A 102 -7.14 -0.79 2.26
C PRO A 102 -8.35 -0.13 2.92
N MET A 103 -9.53 -0.74 2.87
CA MET A 103 -10.72 -0.28 3.59
C MET A 103 -10.60 -0.52 5.10
N ASN A 104 -9.78 -1.45 5.56
CA ASN A 104 -9.61 -1.79 6.97
C ASN A 104 -8.65 -0.80 7.63
N VAL A 105 -9.18 0.32 8.06
CA VAL A 105 -8.46 1.38 8.78
C VAL A 105 -8.93 1.49 10.22
N ILE A 106 -8.14 2.15 11.05
CA ILE A 106 -8.49 2.47 12.44
C ILE A 106 -9.07 3.89 12.53
N ASP A 107 -9.72 4.19 13.64
CA ASP A 107 -10.24 5.51 13.94
C ASP A 107 -9.17 6.60 13.76
N GLY A 108 -9.51 7.67 13.07
CA GLY A 108 -8.62 8.77 12.75
C GLY A 108 -7.80 8.62 11.46
N ILE A 109 -7.95 7.49 10.77
CA ILE A 109 -7.40 7.30 9.43
C ILE A 109 -8.55 7.23 8.42
N GLY A 110 -8.59 8.20 7.52
CA GLY A 110 -9.57 8.26 6.43
C GLY A 110 -8.97 7.89 5.07
N PHE A 111 -9.72 8.17 4.03
CA PHE A 111 -9.36 7.82 2.66
C PHE A 111 -9.13 9.09 1.84
N SER A 112 -8.06 9.09 1.03
CA SER A 112 -7.83 10.17 0.08
C SER A 112 -8.81 10.12 -1.09
N PRO A 113 -9.03 11.23 -1.81
CA PRO A 113 -9.89 11.27 -2.98
C PRO A 113 -9.26 10.65 -4.22
N ASP A 114 -8.04 10.14 -4.14
CA ASP A 114 -7.38 9.49 -5.27
C ASP A 114 -8.26 8.39 -5.87
N LYS A 115 -8.51 8.46 -7.19
CA LYS A 115 -9.39 7.52 -7.88
C LYS A 115 -8.91 6.07 -7.81
N MET A 116 -7.60 5.87 -7.83
CA MET A 116 -7.03 4.53 -7.71
C MET A 116 -7.32 3.95 -6.32
N LEU A 117 -7.12 4.72 -5.26
CA LEU A 117 -7.47 4.29 -3.90
C LEU A 117 -8.97 4.00 -3.79
N GLN A 118 -9.82 4.89 -4.29
CA GLN A 118 -11.28 4.69 -4.25
C GLN A 118 -11.69 3.39 -4.93
N GLY A 119 -11.12 3.05 -6.07
CA GLY A 119 -11.32 1.75 -6.73
C GLY A 119 -10.79 0.57 -5.90
N ARG A 120 -9.65 0.74 -5.25
CA ARG A 120 -9.03 -0.29 -4.40
C ARG A 120 -9.83 -0.61 -3.14
N LEU A 121 -10.58 0.35 -2.59
CA LEU A 121 -11.47 0.10 -1.44
C LEU A 121 -12.50 -1.00 -1.73
N PHE A 122 -12.98 -1.10 -2.96
CA PHE A 122 -13.91 -2.15 -3.38
C PHE A 122 -13.21 -3.43 -3.84
N SER A 123 -12.18 -3.29 -4.68
CA SER A 123 -11.59 -4.44 -5.37
C SER A 123 -10.88 -5.42 -4.44
N TYR A 124 -10.22 -4.94 -3.38
CA TYR A 124 -9.53 -5.82 -2.45
C TYR A 124 -10.51 -6.68 -1.64
N GLY A 125 -11.58 -6.10 -1.12
CA GLY A 125 -12.60 -6.85 -0.39
C GLY A 125 -13.27 -7.92 -1.25
N ASP A 126 -13.57 -7.60 -2.50
CA ASP A 126 -14.11 -8.56 -3.46
C ASP A 126 -13.12 -9.68 -3.78
N ALA A 127 -11.88 -9.34 -4.10
CA ALA A 127 -10.83 -10.32 -4.38
C ALA A 127 -10.59 -11.28 -3.21
N GLN A 128 -10.58 -10.79 -1.97
CA GLN A 128 -10.37 -11.62 -0.79
C GLN A 128 -11.54 -12.57 -0.53
N ARG A 129 -12.78 -12.13 -0.74
CA ARG A 129 -13.96 -13.01 -0.66
C ARG A 129 -13.92 -14.10 -1.72
N TYR A 130 -13.48 -13.80 -2.93
CA TYR A 130 -13.29 -14.77 -3.99
C TYR A 130 -12.15 -15.75 -3.69
N ARG A 131 -11.01 -15.25 -3.24
CA ARG A 131 -9.81 -16.06 -2.96
C ARG A 131 -9.96 -16.97 -1.74
N LEU A 132 -10.54 -16.44 -0.65
CA LEU A 132 -10.55 -17.09 0.66
C LEU A 132 -11.97 -17.46 1.15
N GLY A 133 -13.00 -16.91 0.53
CA GLY A 133 -14.39 -17.12 0.91
C GLY A 133 -14.95 -16.01 1.79
N VAL A 134 -16.26 -16.03 2.01
CA VAL A 134 -17.00 -15.01 2.78
C VAL A 134 -16.60 -14.95 4.26
N ASN A 135 -15.94 -15.99 4.77
CA ASN A 135 -15.42 -16.06 6.14
C ASN A 135 -14.03 -15.43 6.32
N VAL A 136 -13.51 -14.74 5.33
CA VAL A 136 -12.14 -14.19 5.34
C VAL A 136 -11.80 -13.43 6.63
N GLU A 137 -12.75 -12.68 7.18
CA GLU A 137 -12.56 -11.91 8.41
C GLU A 137 -12.54 -12.77 9.69
N GLN A 138 -12.89 -14.05 9.60
CA GLN A 138 -12.89 -14.98 10.73
C GLN A 138 -11.66 -15.93 10.70
N ILE A 139 -10.90 -15.93 9.62
CA ILE A 139 -9.65 -16.68 9.55
C ILE A 139 -8.69 -16.13 10.62
N PRO A 140 -8.03 -16.97 11.43
CA PRO A 140 -7.25 -16.52 12.59
C PRO A 140 -6.23 -15.41 12.30
N VAL A 141 -5.56 -15.44 11.15
CA VAL A 141 -4.58 -14.41 10.75
C VAL A 141 -5.22 -13.05 10.44
N ASN A 142 -6.49 -13.05 10.01
CA ASN A 142 -7.23 -11.83 9.63
C ASN A 142 -8.15 -11.34 10.75
N LYS A 143 -8.53 -12.22 11.67
CA LYS A 143 -9.51 -11.91 12.71
C LYS A 143 -9.02 -10.80 13.63
N PRO A 144 -9.84 -9.75 13.88
CA PRO A 144 -9.53 -8.74 14.87
C PRO A 144 -9.31 -9.33 16.25
N ARG A 145 -8.35 -8.80 16.99
CA ARG A 145 -8.08 -9.22 18.38
C ARG A 145 -9.04 -8.60 19.39
N CYS A 146 -9.64 -7.46 19.02
CA CYS A 146 -10.69 -6.82 19.82
C CYS A 146 -12.08 -7.42 19.49
N PRO A 147 -13.08 -7.20 20.33
CA PRO A 147 -14.46 -7.62 20.05
C PRO A 147 -15.04 -6.73 18.94
N PHE A 148 -14.77 -7.11 17.71
CA PHE A 148 -15.27 -6.48 16.50
C PHE A 148 -16.48 -7.27 15.96
N HIS A 149 -17.52 -6.59 15.56
CA HIS A 149 -18.72 -7.18 14.99
C HIS A 149 -18.75 -6.95 13.48
N SER A 150 -18.56 -8.02 12.73
CA SER A 150 -18.78 -8.04 11.29
C SER A 150 -20.25 -8.34 10.97
N TYR A 151 -20.75 -7.78 9.87
CA TYR A 151 -22.06 -8.16 9.34
C TYR A 151 -22.04 -9.52 8.62
N HIS A 152 -20.89 -10.08 8.35
CA HIS A 152 -20.74 -11.41 7.76
C HIS A 152 -21.06 -12.48 8.81
N ARG A 153 -22.12 -13.26 8.59
CA ARG A 153 -22.61 -14.24 9.55
C ARG A 153 -22.28 -15.67 9.17
N ASP A 154 -22.51 -16.01 7.93
CA ASP A 154 -22.43 -17.36 7.40
C ASP A 154 -21.39 -17.43 6.30
N GLY A 155 -21.08 -18.64 5.85
CA GLY A 155 -20.19 -18.88 4.75
C GLY A 155 -19.64 -20.30 4.77
N ALA A 156 -19.11 -20.76 3.65
CA ALA A 156 -18.55 -22.09 3.49
C ALA A 156 -17.48 -22.36 4.56
N MET A 157 -17.50 -23.58 5.11
CA MET A 157 -16.54 -24.04 6.12
C MET A 157 -16.60 -23.31 7.48
N ARG A 158 -17.62 -22.55 7.75
CA ARG A 158 -17.81 -21.91 9.06
C ARG A 158 -18.29 -22.94 10.08
N VAL A 159 -17.62 -23.03 11.24
CA VAL A 159 -17.89 -24.01 12.28
C VAL A 159 -17.97 -23.40 13.70
N ASP A 160 -17.73 -22.11 13.83
CA ASP A 160 -17.62 -21.38 15.10
C ASP A 160 -18.92 -20.64 15.52
N GLY A 161 -20.02 -20.95 14.86
CA GLY A 161 -21.31 -20.26 15.05
C GLY A 161 -21.41 -18.95 14.28
N ASN A 162 -22.55 -18.28 14.36
CA ASN A 162 -22.84 -17.06 13.62
C ASN A 162 -22.99 -15.80 14.48
N TYR A 163 -22.58 -15.86 15.74
CA TYR A 163 -22.68 -14.74 16.70
C TYR A 163 -24.11 -14.16 16.89
N GLY A 164 -25.12 -14.97 16.67
CA GLY A 164 -26.52 -14.58 16.77
C GLY A 164 -27.11 -13.94 15.53
N ALA A 165 -28.42 -13.82 15.50
CA ALA A 165 -29.10 -13.06 14.45
C ALA A 165 -28.92 -11.55 14.73
N THR A 166 -28.35 -10.84 13.77
CA THR A 166 -28.21 -9.39 13.85
C THR A 166 -28.98 -8.71 12.74
N LYS A 167 -29.38 -7.49 13.01
CA LYS A 167 -29.96 -6.60 12.03
C LYS A 167 -28.79 -6.02 11.25
N GLY A 168 -28.55 -6.52 10.05
CA GLY A 168 -27.38 -6.15 9.23
C GLY A 168 -27.59 -4.88 8.41
N TYR A 169 -28.33 -3.88 8.93
CA TYR A 169 -28.58 -2.61 8.24
C TYR A 169 -28.66 -1.45 9.24
N GLU A 170 -28.32 -0.27 8.78
CA GLU A 170 -28.37 0.99 9.52
C GLU A 170 -29.05 2.08 8.69
N PRO A 171 -29.80 2.99 9.34
CA PRO A 171 -30.29 2.88 10.71
C PRO A 171 -31.36 1.79 10.86
N ASN A 172 -31.53 1.26 12.06
CA ASN A 172 -32.56 0.26 12.35
C ASN A 172 -33.43 0.68 13.54
N SER A 173 -34.62 0.07 13.65
CA SER A 173 -35.59 0.38 14.70
C SER A 173 -35.27 -0.23 16.07
N TYR A 174 -34.15 -0.94 16.18
CA TYR A 174 -33.75 -1.66 17.40
C TYR A 174 -32.68 -0.90 18.20
N GLY A 175 -32.18 0.23 17.69
CA GLY A 175 -31.13 1.00 18.35
C GLY A 175 -29.78 0.29 18.36
N GLU A 176 -29.61 -0.71 17.51
CA GLU A 176 -28.34 -1.42 17.31
C GLU A 176 -27.59 -0.79 16.15
N TRP A 177 -26.31 -0.57 16.35
CA TRP A 177 -25.40 0.03 15.36
C TRP A 177 -25.81 1.45 14.94
N ALA A 178 -24.91 2.34 15.06
CA ALA A 178 -25.07 3.71 14.61
C ALA A 178 -23.71 4.28 14.19
N ASP A 179 -23.72 5.15 13.21
CA ASP A 179 -22.55 5.94 12.85
C ASP A 179 -22.05 6.77 14.04
N SER A 180 -20.74 6.94 14.12
CA SER A 180 -20.09 7.87 15.04
C SER A 180 -19.94 9.23 14.37
N PRO A 181 -20.80 10.22 14.66
CA PRO A 181 -20.74 11.53 13.98
C PRO A 181 -19.41 12.26 14.17
N GLU A 182 -18.76 12.05 15.30
CA GLU A 182 -17.44 12.62 15.61
C GLU A 182 -16.29 12.08 14.78
N LYS A 183 -16.52 10.94 14.11
CA LYS A 183 -15.54 10.26 13.23
C LYS A 183 -15.85 10.43 11.76
N LYS A 184 -16.81 11.28 11.44
CA LYS A 184 -17.19 11.58 10.07
C LYS A 184 -15.99 12.18 9.32
N GLU A 185 -15.74 11.65 8.13
CA GLU A 185 -14.70 12.21 7.27
C GLU A 185 -15.02 13.64 6.82
N PRO A 186 -14.00 14.48 6.66
CA PRO A 186 -14.19 15.82 6.12
C PRO A 186 -14.77 15.73 4.71
N PRO A 187 -15.65 16.67 4.32
CA PRO A 187 -16.24 16.65 2.99
C PRO A 187 -15.18 16.92 1.92
N LEU A 188 -15.19 16.12 0.86
CA LEU A 188 -14.34 16.34 -0.30
C LEU A 188 -14.78 17.62 -1.04
N LYS A 189 -13.86 18.58 -1.14
CA LYS A 189 -14.06 19.80 -1.94
C LYS A 189 -13.62 19.54 -3.38
N LEU A 190 -14.58 19.40 -4.28
CA LEU A 190 -14.33 19.21 -5.70
C LEU A 190 -14.28 20.56 -6.43
N ARG A 191 -13.36 20.69 -7.38
CA ARG A 191 -13.33 21.76 -8.37
C ARG A 191 -13.78 21.15 -9.71
N GLY A 192 -14.58 21.91 -10.48
CA GLY A 192 -15.10 21.43 -11.75
C GLY A 192 -16.25 20.42 -11.61
N GLU A 193 -16.41 19.57 -12.60
CA GLU A 193 -17.51 18.61 -12.70
C GLU A 193 -17.19 17.31 -11.95
N ALA A 194 -18.04 16.93 -10.99
CA ALA A 194 -17.80 15.78 -10.13
C ALA A 194 -17.71 14.44 -10.89
N TYR A 195 -18.50 14.28 -11.96
CA TYR A 195 -18.52 13.02 -12.74
C TYR A 195 -17.23 12.78 -13.53
N ASN A 196 -16.51 13.83 -13.86
CA ASN A 196 -15.25 13.78 -14.60
C ASN A 196 -14.10 14.42 -13.82
N TYR A 197 -14.17 14.33 -12.50
CA TYR A 197 -13.10 14.84 -11.65
C TYR A 197 -11.74 14.25 -12.05
N ASN A 198 -10.82 15.12 -12.41
CA ASN A 198 -9.45 14.78 -12.76
C ASN A 198 -8.49 15.49 -11.83
N GLU A 199 -7.82 14.75 -10.97
CA GLU A 199 -6.84 15.26 -10.01
C GLU A 199 -5.67 15.99 -10.67
N ARG A 200 -5.42 15.70 -11.96
CA ARG A 200 -4.30 16.21 -12.74
C ARG A 200 -4.68 17.34 -13.70
N GLU A 201 -5.93 17.78 -13.67
CA GLU A 201 -6.43 18.81 -14.60
C GLU A 201 -5.64 20.12 -14.53
N TYR A 202 -5.08 20.42 -13.36
CA TYR A 202 -4.39 21.69 -13.08
C TYR A 202 -2.86 21.57 -13.06
N ASP A 203 -2.33 20.37 -13.24
CA ASP A 203 -0.90 20.11 -13.23
C ASP A 203 -0.58 19.00 -14.26
N GLU A 204 -0.16 19.40 -15.45
CA GLU A 204 0.27 18.50 -16.52
C GLU A 204 1.78 18.24 -16.50
N ASP A 205 2.50 18.65 -15.46
CA ASP A 205 3.93 18.43 -15.32
C ASP A 205 4.25 17.01 -14.83
N TYR A 206 4.53 16.13 -15.77
CA TYR A 206 4.96 14.74 -15.51
C TYR A 206 6.47 14.54 -15.62
N TYR A 207 7.24 15.59 -15.85
CA TYR A 207 8.67 15.50 -16.23
C TYR A 207 9.60 16.11 -15.20
N THR A 208 9.19 17.14 -14.49
CA THR A 208 10.07 17.88 -13.57
C THR A 208 10.59 17.00 -12.44
N GLN A 209 9.73 16.30 -11.72
CA GLN A 209 10.16 15.44 -10.60
C GLN A 209 10.99 14.24 -11.04
N PRO A 210 10.63 13.45 -12.08
CA PRO A 210 11.51 12.43 -12.62
C PRO A 210 12.84 12.97 -13.12
N GLY A 211 12.83 14.12 -13.78
CA GLY A 211 14.04 14.81 -14.22
C GLY A 211 14.96 15.22 -13.06
N ASN A 212 14.38 15.67 -11.95
CA ASN A 212 15.13 15.99 -10.74
C ASN A 212 15.79 14.75 -10.15
N LEU A 213 15.06 13.63 -10.07
CA LEU A 213 15.65 12.35 -9.63
C LEU A 213 16.80 11.92 -10.54
N PHE A 214 16.61 11.97 -11.85
CA PHE A 214 17.67 11.65 -12.81
C PHE A 214 18.91 12.51 -12.62
N ARG A 215 18.76 13.80 -12.34
CA ARG A 215 19.93 14.70 -12.09
C ARG A 215 20.72 14.32 -10.85
N LEU A 216 20.03 13.77 -9.82
CA LEU A 216 20.66 13.32 -8.57
C LEU A 216 21.39 11.97 -8.69
N MET A 217 21.05 11.16 -9.70
CA MET A 217 21.68 9.84 -9.87
C MET A 217 23.19 9.98 -10.12
N PRO A 218 24.05 9.09 -9.56
CA PRO A 218 25.45 8.95 -9.94
C PRO A 218 25.60 8.65 -11.43
N ILE A 219 26.76 8.96 -11.98
CA ILE A 219 27.00 8.76 -13.43
C ILE A 219 26.90 7.30 -13.84
N GLU A 220 27.34 6.40 -12.97
CA GLU A 220 27.31 4.95 -13.18
C GLU A 220 25.85 4.44 -13.25
N GLU A 221 24.97 4.96 -12.40
CA GLU A 221 23.56 4.59 -12.42
C GLU A 221 22.84 5.14 -13.66
N LYS A 222 23.18 6.36 -14.11
CA LYS A 222 22.67 6.91 -15.37
C LYS A 222 23.07 6.04 -16.56
N GLN A 223 24.31 5.58 -16.60
CA GLN A 223 24.81 4.71 -17.66
C GLN A 223 24.06 3.38 -17.66
N LEU A 224 23.89 2.75 -16.50
CA LEU A 224 23.11 1.51 -16.37
C LEU A 224 21.64 1.72 -16.79
N LEU A 225 21.03 2.85 -16.45
CA LEU A 225 19.68 3.19 -16.88
C LEU A 225 19.55 3.20 -18.40
N PHE A 226 20.51 3.83 -19.10
CA PHE A 226 20.53 3.87 -20.56
C PHE A 226 20.73 2.49 -21.17
N GLU A 227 21.70 1.73 -20.68
CA GLU A 227 22.01 0.39 -21.18
C GLU A 227 20.86 -0.59 -20.97
N ASN A 228 20.26 -0.58 -19.78
CA ASN A 228 19.12 -1.45 -19.45
C ASN A 228 17.89 -1.09 -20.28
N THR A 229 17.63 0.20 -20.48
CA THR A 229 16.52 0.66 -21.32
C THR A 229 16.74 0.27 -22.78
N ALA A 230 17.94 0.52 -23.32
CA ALA A 230 18.27 0.16 -24.69
C ALA A 230 18.17 -1.34 -24.94
N ARG A 231 18.65 -2.16 -23.99
CA ARG A 231 18.54 -3.62 -24.07
C ARG A 231 17.07 -4.08 -24.01
N ALA A 232 16.28 -3.52 -23.11
CA ALA A 232 14.85 -3.86 -22.97
C ALA A 232 14.04 -3.47 -24.22
N MET A 233 14.45 -2.45 -24.98
CA MET A 233 13.84 -2.09 -26.25
C MET A 233 14.10 -3.13 -27.35
N GLY A 234 15.18 -3.92 -27.22
CA GLY A 234 15.48 -5.06 -28.07
C GLY A 234 15.39 -4.75 -29.56
N ASP A 235 14.53 -5.48 -30.25
CA ASP A 235 14.33 -5.38 -31.71
C ASP A 235 13.29 -4.33 -32.12
N ALA A 236 12.95 -3.39 -31.25
CA ALA A 236 12.05 -2.29 -31.64
C ALA A 236 12.61 -1.55 -32.85
N GLU A 237 11.72 -1.11 -33.74
CA GLU A 237 12.07 -0.37 -34.94
C GLU A 237 12.93 0.87 -34.62
N GLN A 238 13.87 1.20 -35.50
CA GLN A 238 14.85 2.27 -35.25
C GLN A 238 14.22 3.63 -34.97
N PHE A 239 13.06 3.93 -35.54
CA PHE A 239 12.36 5.19 -35.32
C PHE A 239 11.65 5.25 -33.95
N ILE A 240 11.56 4.11 -33.21
CA ILE A 240 11.01 4.05 -31.86
C ILE A 240 12.13 4.24 -30.82
N LYS A 241 13.33 3.77 -31.12
CA LYS A 241 14.51 3.91 -30.26
C LYS A 241 15.02 5.33 -30.21
#